data_d28e3b8b82646a3ca0ce2e84c1cc4803
#
_entry.id   d28e3b8b82646a3ca0ce2e84c1cc4803
#
_cell.length_a   1.000
_cell.length_b   1.000
_cell.length_c   1.000
_cell.angle_alpha   90.00
_cell.angle_beta   90.00
_cell.angle_gamma   90.00
#
_symmetry.space_group_name_H-M   'P 1'
#
loop_
_entity.id
_entity.type
_entity.pdbx_description
1 polymer ?
#
loop_
_entity_poly.entity_id
_entity_poly.type
_entity_poly.pdbx_seq_one_letter_code
_entity_poly.pdbx_strand_id
1 'polypeptide(L)'
;MAGGGAPPPPKQDENIPHPVKDQLPNVSYCITSPPPWPEAILLGFQHYIVMLGTTVLIPSTLVPQMGGGKEEKAKVIQTLLFVAGLNTLTQTLFGTRLPAIIGGSYTFVPTTLSIILAGRYNDISTPQEKFERIMRGIQGAMIVASTLQIVIGFSGLWRNVTRLVSPLSAIPLVALSGFGLYEFGFPLLAKCAEIGLPQLIVLIIFSQYIPHLMKGDKHFFDRFAVIFSVVIVWVYAHILTVAGTYKTAPMKTQLSCRTDRAGIISGSPWIRVPYPFQWGAPTFDAGEAFAMMAASFVALVEGVGILFSGIFGTGNGSSVSPENAGLLGLTRVGSRRVVQISAGFMIFFSILGKFGAVFASIPAPIVAALYCLFFAYVGSAGLSFLQFCNLNSFRTKFILGFSVFMGISIPQYFNEYTEINGYGPVHTRARWFNDMINVPFSSEPFVAGLLALFLDVSLHRKDATSRKDRGTPWWDRFKSFKTDTRSEELYSLPFNLSKFFPSV
;
A
#
# COMPACT_ATOMS: atom_id res chain seq x y z
N MET A 1 -17.88 -35.65 -59.59
CA MET A 1 -16.98 -35.87 -58.37
C MET A 1 -17.20 -34.73 -57.46
N ALA A 2 -17.95 -34.96 -56.37
CA ALA A 2 -18.25 -33.94 -55.36
C ALA A 2 -17.12 -33.92 -54.34
N GLY A 3 -16.43 -32.81 -54.25
CA GLY A 3 -15.42 -32.58 -53.23
C GLY A 3 -16.09 -32.29 -51.88
N GLY A 4 -16.03 -33.27 -50.96
CA GLY A 4 -16.43 -33.09 -49.57
C GLY A 4 -15.43 -32.21 -48.84
N GLY A 5 -15.76 -30.95 -48.62
CA GLY A 5 -15.02 -30.07 -47.74
C GLY A 5 -15.16 -30.59 -46.30
N ALA A 6 -14.02 -30.79 -45.61
CA ALA A 6 -14.02 -31.13 -44.21
C ALA A 6 -14.79 -30.06 -43.41
N PRO A 7 -15.59 -30.43 -42.40
CA PRO A 7 -16.28 -29.46 -41.56
C PRO A 7 -15.25 -28.57 -40.90
N PRO A 8 -15.51 -27.24 -40.75
CA PRO A 8 -14.63 -26.35 -40.08
C PRO A 8 -14.41 -26.86 -38.64
N PRO A 9 -13.19 -26.77 -38.10
CA PRO A 9 -12.92 -27.17 -36.71
C PRO A 9 -13.90 -26.44 -35.78
N PRO A 10 -14.43 -27.14 -34.77
CA PRO A 10 -15.34 -26.50 -33.81
C PRO A 10 -14.65 -25.27 -33.27
N LYS A 11 -15.33 -24.12 -33.34
CA LYS A 11 -14.88 -22.91 -32.64
C LYS A 11 -14.63 -23.31 -31.19
N GLN A 12 -13.39 -23.36 -30.80
CA GLN A 12 -13.06 -23.46 -29.38
C GLN A 12 -13.80 -22.31 -28.71
N ASP A 13 -14.77 -22.67 -27.88
CA ASP A 13 -15.44 -21.71 -27.01
C ASP A 13 -14.35 -21.14 -26.11
N GLU A 14 -13.89 -19.94 -26.44
CA GLU A 14 -12.90 -19.18 -25.65
C GLU A 14 -13.39 -18.90 -24.22
N ASN A 15 -14.52 -19.43 -23.83
CA ASN A 15 -15.25 -19.20 -22.59
C ASN A 15 -15.47 -20.45 -21.74
N ILE A 16 -14.79 -21.57 -22.00
CA ILE A 16 -14.80 -22.68 -21.05
C ILE A 16 -14.00 -22.22 -19.83
N PRO A 17 -14.65 -22.02 -18.68
CA PRO A 17 -13.96 -21.56 -17.50
C PRO A 17 -12.94 -22.63 -17.06
N HIS A 18 -11.66 -22.30 -17.16
CA HIS A 18 -10.63 -23.15 -16.58
C HIS A 18 -10.85 -23.27 -15.08
N PRO A 19 -10.61 -24.44 -14.47
CA PRO A 19 -10.61 -24.59 -13.02
C PRO A 19 -9.74 -23.49 -12.38
N VAL A 20 -10.16 -22.96 -11.24
CA VAL A 20 -9.47 -21.84 -10.57
C VAL A 20 -7.97 -22.10 -10.39
N LYS A 21 -7.57 -23.36 -10.26
CA LYS A 21 -6.16 -23.80 -10.18
C LYS A 21 -5.34 -23.55 -11.45
N ASP A 22 -5.98 -23.51 -12.60
CA ASP A 22 -5.31 -23.40 -13.91
C ASP A 22 -5.32 -21.96 -14.45
N GLN A 23 -6.00 -21.05 -13.79
CA GLN A 23 -6.17 -19.67 -14.27
C GLN A 23 -4.90 -18.79 -14.18
N LEU A 24 -4.02 -19.09 -13.25
CA LEU A 24 -2.80 -18.31 -13.00
C LEU A 24 -1.60 -19.26 -12.94
N PRO A 25 -0.91 -19.49 -14.06
CA PRO A 25 0.30 -20.28 -14.06
C PRO A 25 1.33 -19.65 -13.09
N ASN A 26 2.03 -20.49 -12.36
CA ASN A 26 3.02 -20.12 -11.34
C ASN A 26 2.47 -19.51 -10.03
N VAL A 27 1.17 -19.49 -9.79
CA VAL A 27 0.59 -19.18 -8.47
C VAL A 27 0.43 -20.47 -7.68
N SER A 28 1.01 -20.50 -6.48
CA SER A 28 0.97 -21.70 -5.60
C SER A 28 -0.40 -21.89 -4.97
N TYR A 29 -1.03 -20.81 -4.53
CA TYR A 29 -2.36 -20.79 -3.92
C TYR A 29 -3.16 -19.63 -4.45
N CYS A 30 -4.32 -19.92 -5.03
CA CYS A 30 -5.27 -18.92 -5.52
C CYS A 30 -6.09 -18.30 -4.36
N ILE A 31 -6.92 -17.31 -4.66
CA ILE A 31 -7.69 -16.53 -3.69
C ILE A 31 -8.55 -17.43 -2.78
N THR A 32 -9.17 -18.45 -3.34
CA THR A 32 -10.06 -19.40 -2.64
C THR A 32 -9.37 -20.69 -2.20
N SER A 33 -8.13 -20.92 -2.61
CA SER A 33 -7.34 -22.12 -2.27
C SER A 33 -6.41 -21.83 -1.09
N PRO A 34 -6.76 -22.20 0.16
CA PRO A 34 -5.89 -21.94 1.29
C PRO A 34 -4.75 -22.96 1.39
N PRO A 35 -3.55 -22.52 1.81
CA PRO A 35 -2.49 -23.43 2.22
C PRO A 35 -2.88 -24.20 3.50
N PRO A 36 -2.17 -25.29 3.84
CA PRO A 36 -2.29 -25.97 5.12
C PRO A 36 -2.12 -25.00 6.30
N TRP A 37 -2.76 -25.29 7.44
CA TRP A 37 -2.76 -24.37 8.57
C TRP A 37 -1.39 -23.91 9.06
N PRO A 38 -0.38 -24.80 9.24
CA PRO A 38 0.95 -24.36 9.68
C PRO A 38 1.59 -23.38 8.71
N GLU A 39 1.49 -23.64 7.40
CA GLU A 39 2.01 -22.78 6.36
C GLU A 39 1.23 -21.45 6.29
N ALA A 40 -0.10 -21.49 6.40
CA ALA A 40 -0.95 -20.31 6.42
C ALA A 40 -0.64 -19.38 7.60
N ILE A 41 -0.36 -19.93 8.78
CA ILE A 41 0.00 -19.17 9.98
C ILE A 41 1.35 -18.47 9.79
N LEU A 42 2.38 -19.19 9.29
CA LEU A 42 3.69 -18.61 9.05
C LEU A 42 3.66 -17.53 7.96
N LEU A 43 2.94 -17.76 6.87
CA LEU A 43 2.75 -16.77 5.82
C LEU A 43 1.98 -15.55 6.32
N GLY A 44 0.93 -15.75 7.11
CA GLY A 44 0.19 -14.66 7.74
C GLY A 44 1.05 -13.85 8.69
N PHE A 45 1.91 -14.50 9.46
CA PHE A 45 2.88 -13.82 10.32
C PHE A 45 3.92 -13.03 9.52
N GLN A 46 4.35 -13.53 8.36
CA GLN A 46 5.26 -12.81 7.46
C GLN A 46 4.63 -11.52 6.93
N HIS A 47 3.36 -11.56 6.51
CA HIS A 47 2.61 -10.37 6.12
C HIS A 47 2.49 -9.34 7.25
N TYR A 48 2.30 -9.83 8.50
CA TYR A 48 2.31 -8.96 9.67
C TYR A 48 3.67 -8.26 9.86
N ILE A 49 4.79 -8.99 9.76
CA ILE A 49 6.14 -8.39 9.88
C ILE A 49 6.36 -7.30 8.82
N VAL A 50 5.96 -7.54 7.59
CA VAL A 50 6.09 -6.56 6.49
C VAL A 50 5.26 -5.32 6.76
N MET A 51 4.04 -5.48 7.30
CA MET A 51 3.16 -4.36 7.64
C MET A 51 3.72 -3.47 8.76
N LEU A 52 4.56 -4.00 9.65
CA LEU A 52 5.18 -3.22 10.72
C LEU A 52 6.04 -2.06 10.20
N GLY A 53 6.60 -2.19 8.99
CA GLY A 53 7.42 -1.16 8.41
C GLY A 53 6.71 0.18 8.29
N THR A 54 5.65 0.25 7.52
CA THR A 54 4.80 1.44 7.37
C THR A 54 4.18 1.88 8.69
N THR A 55 3.69 0.90 9.47
CA THR A 55 3.05 1.15 10.77
C THR A 55 3.97 1.85 11.77
N VAL A 56 5.28 1.64 11.69
CA VAL A 56 6.27 2.28 12.56
C VAL A 56 6.84 3.56 11.94
N LEU A 57 7.15 3.54 10.64
CA LEU A 57 7.80 4.66 9.96
C LEU A 57 6.90 5.90 9.92
N ILE A 58 5.63 5.75 9.57
CA ILE A 58 4.69 6.87 9.45
C ILE A 58 4.52 7.60 10.81
N PRO A 59 4.15 6.95 11.91
CA PRO A 59 4.07 7.64 13.20
C PRO A 59 5.41 8.17 13.70
N SER A 60 6.53 7.51 13.37
CA SER A 60 7.85 7.99 13.75
C SER A 60 8.23 9.31 13.07
N THR A 61 7.66 9.58 11.90
CA THR A 61 7.82 10.87 11.20
C THR A 61 6.83 11.92 11.69
N LEU A 62 5.56 11.55 11.86
CA LEU A 62 4.48 12.50 12.14
C LEU A 62 4.37 12.90 13.61
N VAL A 63 4.42 11.95 14.54
CA VAL A 63 4.15 12.20 15.97
C VAL A 63 5.12 13.22 16.60
N PRO A 64 6.44 13.18 16.34
CA PRO A 64 7.35 14.20 16.86
C PRO A 64 7.04 15.61 16.36
N GLN A 65 6.56 15.73 15.11
CA GLN A 65 6.20 17.03 14.53
C GLN A 65 4.91 17.61 15.10
N MET A 66 4.03 16.73 15.61
CA MET A 66 2.83 17.13 16.35
C MET A 66 3.14 17.57 17.79
N GLY A 67 4.33 17.32 18.30
CA GLY A 67 4.72 17.53 19.68
C GLY A 67 4.57 16.30 20.58
N GLY A 68 4.20 15.14 20.02
CA GLY A 68 4.03 13.90 20.76
C GLY A 68 5.37 13.26 21.17
N GLY A 69 5.42 12.66 22.36
CA GLY A 69 6.56 11.95 22.90
C GLY A 69 6.64 10.47 22.50
N LYS A 70 7.45 9.70 23.22
CA LYS A 70 7.64 8.26 22.97
C LYS A 70 6.39 7.46 23.29
N GLU A 71 5.64 7.86 24.30
CA GLU A 71 4.42 7.20 24.75
C GLU A 71 3.30 7.40 23.73
N GLU A 72 3.09 8.64 23.27
CA GLU A 72 2.12 8.96 22.21
C GLU A 72 2.46 8.23 20.92
N LYS A 73 3.74 8.20 20.55
CA LYS A 73 4.19 7.44 19.38
C LYS A 73 3.85 5.96 19.50
N ALA A 74 4.10 5.34 20.63
CA ALA A 74 3.76 3.94 20.84
C ALA A 74 2.25 3.70 20.75
N LYS A 75 1.44 4.60 21.34
CA LYS A 75 -0.03 4.52 21.26
C LYS A 75 -0.53 4.65 19.82
N VAL A 76 0.04 5.57 19.03
CA VAL A 76 -0.34 5.75 17.61
C VAL A 76 0.04 4.53 16.78
N ILE A 77 1.24 3.96 16.97
CA ILE A 77 1.68 2.72 16.30
C ILE A 77 0.71 1.58 16.59
N GLN A 78 0.37 1.36 17.86
CA GLN A 78 -0.59 0.32 18.25
C GLN A 78 -1.97 0.54 17.62
N THR A 79 -2.45 1.77 17.61
CA THR A 79 -3.74 2.11 17.02
C THR A 79 -3.74 1.91 15.51
N LEU A 80 -2.67 2.34 14.83
CA LEU A 80 -2.53 2.16 13.38
C LEU A 80 -2.49 0.66 13.01
N LEU A 81 -1.77 -0.15 13.79
CA LEU A 81 -1.71 -1.60 13.60
C LEU A 81 -3.07 -2.27 13.83
N PHE A 82 -3.80 -1.86 14.88
CA PHE A 82 -5.13 -2.36 15.18
C PHE A 82 -6.11 -2.06 14.04
N VAL A 83 -6.12 -0.81 13.59
CA VAL A 83 -7.00 -0.36 12.49
C VAL A 83 -6.60 -1.03 11.17
N ALA A 84 -5.31 -1.25 10.92
CA ALA A 84 -4.86 -2.02 9.75
C ALA A 84 -5.44 -3.45 9.74
N GLY A 85 -5.45 -4.11 10.90
CA GLY A 85 -6.10 -5.42 11.03
C GLY A 85 -7.61 -5.38 10.79
N LEU A 86 -8.33 -4.40 11.36
CA LEU A 86 -9.77 -4.22 11.14
C LEU A 86 -10.08 -3.93 9.66
N ASN A 87 -9.33 -3.02 9.04
CA ASN A 87 -9.50 -2.66 7.63
C ASN A 87 -9.27 -3.87 6.72
N THR A 88 -8.22 -4.64 6.99
CA THR A 88 -7.90 -5.85 6.23
C THR A 88 -9.00 -6.91 6.35
N LEU A 89 -9.56 -7.13 7.56
CA LEU A 89 -10.71 -8.03 7.74
C LEU A 89 -11.95 -7.51 7.00
N THR A 90 -12.27 -6.23 7.16
CA THR A 90 -13.42 -5.63 6.49
C THR A 90 -13.31 -5.74 4.97
N GLN A 91 -12.12 -5.44 4.43
CA GLN A 91 -11.84 -5.53 3.00
C GLN A 91 -11.94 -6.96 2.46
N THR A 92 -11.39 -7.92 3.17
CA THR A 92 -11.40 -9.34 2.73
C THR A 92 -12.74 -10.03 2.91
N LEU A 93 -13.58 -9.58 3.84
CA LEU A 93 -14.91 -10.16 4.13
C LEU A 93 -16.03 -9.45 3.35
N PHE A 94 -16.03 -8.11 3.34
CA PHE A 94 -17.17 -7.30 2.85
C PHE A 94 -16.81 -6.40 1.68
N GLY A 95 -15.52 -6.01 1.49
CA GLY A 95 -15.08 -5.12 0.43
C GLY A 95 -14.84 -5.85 -0.90
N THR A 96 -13.69 -5.60 -1.53
CA THR A 96 -13.31 -6.25 -2.80
C THR A 96 -13.05 -7.74 -2.67
N ARG A 97 -12.91 -8.25 -1.47
CA ARG A 97 -12.63 -9.65 -1.12
C ARG A 97 -11.33 -10.21 -1.74
N LEU A 98 -10.49 -9.33 -2.21
CA LEU A 98 -9.14 -9.66 -2.69
C LEU A 98 -8.18 -9.89 -1.50
N PRO A 99 -7.09 -10.64 -1.68
CA PRO A 99 -6.07 -10.87 -0.66
C PRO A 99 -5.18 -9.63 -0.50
N ALA A 100 -5.76 -8.48 -0.22
CA ALA A 100 -5.08 -7.21 -0.03
C ALA A 100 -5.02 -6.83 1.45
N ILE A 101 -3.85 -6.45 1.93
CA ILE A 101 -3.66 -5.90 3.27
C ILE A 101 -3.81 -4.38 3.19
N ILE A 102 -4.58 -3.85 4.11
CA ILE A 102 -4.86 -2.42 4.23
C ILE A 102 -4.11 -1.87 5.43
N GLY A 103 -3.37 -0.80 5.23
CA GLY A 103 -2.61 -0.20 6.32
C GLY A 103 -2.37 1.29 6.15
N GLY A 104 -1.53 1.88 6.98
CA GLY A 104 -1.13 3.28 6.87
C GLY A 104 -0.55 3.59 5.49
N SER A 105 -0.90 4.73 4.93
CA SER A 105 -0.55 5.12 3.57
C SER A 105 0.38 6.32 3.53
N TYR A 106 1.44 6.21 2.76
CA TYR A 106 2.35 7.34 2.51
C TYR A 106 1.67 8.50 1.77
N THR A 107 0.63 8.23 0.99
CA THR A 107 -0.14 9.25 0.27
C THR A 107 -0.75 10.32 1.19
N PHE A 108 -1.08 9.95 2.42
CA PHE A 108 -1.67 10.89 3.39
C PHE A 108 -0.62 11.67 4.20
N VAL A 109 0.65 11.29 4.14
CA VAL A 109 1.72 11.93 4.92
C VAL A 109 1.89 13.40 4.56
N PRO A 110 1.99 13.82 3.28
CA PRO A 110 2.11 15.23 2.92
C PRO A 110 0.93 16.07 3.43
N THR A 111 -0.29 15.56 3.29
CA THR A 111 -1.50 16.24 3.77
C THR A 111 -1.52 16.37 5.29
N THR A 112 -1.14 15.30 6.00
CA THR A 112 -1.03 15.31 7.45
C THR A 112 0.02 16.32 7.91
N LEU A 113 1.17 16.40 7.24
CA LEU A 113 2.20 17.39 7.49
C LEU A 113 1.69 18.82 7.23
N SER A 114 0.94 19.03 6.17
CA SER A 114 0.31 20.31 5.89
C SER A 114 -0.64 20.74 7.03
N ILE A 115 -1.41 19.82 7.58
CA ILE A 115 -2.27 20.05 8.74
C ILE A 115 -1.46 20.38 9.99
N ILE A 116 -0.40 19.61 10.28
CA ILE A 116 0.50 19.82 11.44
C ILE A 116 1.13 21.21 11.40
N LEU A 117 1.60 21.64 10.24
CA LEU A 117 2.24 22.93 10.01
C LEU A 117 1.24 24.09 9.86
N ALA A 118 -0.06 23.84 10.06
CA ALA A 118 -1.05 24.87 10.07
C ALA A 118 -0.80 25.90 11.20
N GLY A 119 -0.76 27.17 10.87
CA GLY A 119 -0.47 28.26 11.81
C GLY A 119 -1.41 28.30 13.03
N ARG A 120 -2.61 27.71 12.89
CA ARG A 120 -3.62 27.67 13.98
C ARG A 120 -3.24 26.84 15.22
N TYR A 121 -2.21 26.02 15.11
CA TYR A 121 -1.68 25.21 16.24
C TYR A 121 -0.45 25.84 16.89
N ASN A 122 0.01 27.01 16.41
CA ASN A 122 1.22 27.64 16.91
C ASN A 122 1.02 28.32 18.29
N ASP A 123 -0.22 28.67 18.62
CA ASP A 123 -0.56 29.37 19.89
C ASP A 123 -0.59 28.41 21.10
N ILE A 124 -0.43 27.09 20.87
CA ILE A 124 -0.49 26.09 21.92
C ILE A 124 0.91 25.89 22.50
N SER A 125 1.07 26.25 23.77
CA SER A 125 2.36 26.25 24.47
C SER A 125 2.80 24.84 24.95
N THR A 126 1.83 23.96 25.27
CA THR A 126 2.14 22.61 25.79
C THR A 126 2.20 21.61 24.64
N PRO A 127 3.35 20.87 24.49
CA PRO A 127 3.51 19.91 23.40
C PRO A 127 2.43 18.82 23.36
N GLN A 128 1.99 18.34 24.52
CA GLN A 128 0.97 17.31 24.62
C GLN A 128 -0.41 17.82 24.17
N GLU A 129 -0.81 19.03 24.59
CA GLU A 129 -2.08 19.61 24.14
C GLU A 129 -2.06 19.89 22.63
N LYS A 130 -0.91 20.36 22.11
CA LYS A 130 -0.69 20.54 20.67
C LYS A 130 -0.90 19.24 19.92
N PHE A 131 -0.31 18.15 20.39
CA PHE A 131 -0.45 16.81 19.82
C PHE A 131 -1.93 16.37 19.78
N GLU A 132 -2.63 16.46 20.92
CA GLU A 132 -4.03 16.04 21.00
C GLU A 132 -4.96 16.87 20.09
N ARG A 133 -4.75 18.19 20.04
CA ARG A 133 -5.54 19.07 19.16
C ARG A 133 -5.33 18.79 17.68
N ILE A 134 -4.08 18.55 17.26
CA ILE A 134 -3.76 18.18 15.89
C ILE A 134 -4.40 16.83 15.56
N MET A 135 -4.30 15.84 16.44
CA MET A 135 -4.91 14.53 16.25
C MET A 135 -6.43 14.61 16.09
N ARG A 136 -7.10 15.46 16.87
CA ARG A 136 -8.55 15.70 16.76
C ARG A 136 -8.92 16.38 15.44
N GLY A 137 -8.10 17.30 14.94
CA GLY A 137 -8.27 17.91 13.62
C GLY A 137 -8.14 16.87 12.49
N ILE A 138 -7.09 16.06 12.53
CA ILE A 138 -6.87 14.97 11.56
C ILE A 138 -8.02 13.96 11.60
N GLN A 139 -8.52 13.59 12.79
CA GLN A 139 -9.69 12.72 12.92
C GLN A 139 -10.90 13.27 12.20
N GLY A 140 -11.23 14.55 12.45
CA GLY A 140 -12.36 15.22 11.80
C GLY A 140 -12.21 15.28 10.28
N ALA A 141 -11.02 15.65 9.80
CA ALA A 141 -10.72 15.71 8.37
C ALA A 141 -10.86 14.36 7.67
N MET A 142 -10.36 13.27 8.31
CA MET A 142 -10.50 11.91 7.78
C MET A 142 -11.95 11.41 7.76
N ILE A 143 -12.73 11.71 8.79
CA ILE A 143 -14.17 11.35 8.82
C ILE A 143 -14.91 12.02 7.68
N VAL A 144 -14.68 13.32 7.44
CA VAL A 144 -15.30 14.04 6.32
C VAL A 144 -14.81 13.49 4.97
N ALA A 145 -13.51 13.25 4.80
CA ALA A 145 -12.97 12.70 3.56
C ALA A 145 -13.53 11.29 3.26
N SER A 146 -13.73 10.48 4.29
CA SER A 146 -14.31 9.14 4.13
C SER A 146 -15.75 9.17 3.62
N THR A 147 -16.55 10.14 4.05
CA THR A 147 -17.95 10.27 3.57
C THR A 147 -17.99 10.51 2.07
N LEU A 148 -17.09 11.33 1.53
CA LEU A 148 -16.99 11.58 0.09
C LEU A 148 -16.68 10.28 -0.66
N GLN A 149 -15.70 9.50 -0.19
CA GLN A 149 -15.31 8.22 -0.81
C GLN A 149 -16.46 7.19 -0.75
N ILE A 150 -17.16 7.12 0.37
CA ILE A 150 -18.33 6.25 0.54
C ILE A 150 -19.44 6.64 -0.46
N VAL A 151 -19.75 7.93 -0.57
CA VAL A 151 -20.76 8.43 -1.52
C VAL A 151 -20.36 8.12 -2.97
N ILE A 152 -19.11 8.35 -3.36
CA ILE A 152 -18.60 8.02 -4.69
C ILE A 152 -18.68 6.50 -4.96
N GLY A 153 -18.36 5.68 -3.96
CA GLY A 153 -18.46 4.23 -4.05
C GLY A 153 -19.89 3.74 -4.29
N PHE A 154 -20.84 4.20 -3.47
CA PHE A 154 -22.25 3.84 -3.60
C PHE A 154 -22.93 4.41 -4.85
N SER A 155 -22.51 5.58 -5.34
CA SER A 155 -23.05 6.17 -6.58
C SER A 155 -22.64 5.43 -7.86
N GLY A 156 -21.70 4.50 -7.78
CA GLY A 156 -21.16 3.81 -8.94
C GLY A 156 -20.28 4.66 -9.86
N LEU A 157 -19.98 5.92 -9.47
CA LEU A 157 -19.12 6.82 -10.25
C LEU A 157 -17.74 6.21 -10.50
N TRP A 158 -17.19 5.51 -9.50
CA TRP A 158 -15.91 4.82 -9.63
C TRP A 158 -15.87 3.81 -10.78
N ARG A 159 -16.95 3.08 -10.98
CA ARG A 159 -17.05 2.13 -12.10
C ARG A 159 -16.88 2.82 -13.45
N ASN A 160 -17.41 4.02 -13.60
CA ASN A 160 -17.27 4.78 -14.83
C ASN A 160 -15.83 5.27 -15.03
N VAL A 161 -15.16 5.73 -13.97
CA VAL A 161 -13.76 6.14 -14.02
C VAL A 161 -12.85 4.96 -14.35
N THR A 162 -13.00 3.84 -13.65
CA THR A 162 -12.15 2.65 -13.89
C THR A 162 -12.33 2.06 -15.29
N ARG A 163 -13.51 2.16 -15.89
CA ARG A 163 -13.75 1.74 -17.29
C ARG A 163 -13.00 2.59 -18.33
N LEU A 164 -12.61 3.81 -17.98
CA LEU A 164 -11.79 4.66 -18.86
C LEU A 164 -10.31 4.25 -18.82
N VAL A 165 -9.87 3.60 -17.73
CA VAL A 165 -8.49 3.15 -17.58
C VAL A 165 -8.21 2.01 -18.53
N SER A 166 -7.35 2.25 -19.51
CA SER A 166 -6.84 1.24 -20.44
C SER A 166 -5.61 0.53 -19.87
N PRO A 167 -5.19 -0.64 -20.39
CA PRO A 167 -3.91 -1.22 -20.02
C PRO A 167 -2.75 -0.23 -20.16
N LEU A 168 -2.77 0.61 -21.19
CA LEU A 168 -1.76 1.61 -21.47
C LEU A 168 -1.67 2.69 -20.37
N SER A 169 -2.82 3.14 -19.86
CA SER A 169 -2.84 4.13 -18.75
C SER A 169 -2.60 3.47 -17.39
N ALA A 170 -2.89 2.18 -17.24
CA ALA A 170 -2.61 1.45 -16.02
C ALA A 170 -1.11 1.21 -15.78
N ILE A 171 -0.29 1.11 -16.85
CA ILE A 171 1.15 0.85 -16.73
C ILE A 171 1.86 1.90 -15.88
N PRO A 172 1.84 3.21 -16.22
CA PRO A 172 2.52 4.22 -15.43
C PRO A 172 1.96 4.34 -14.00
N LEU A 173 0.63 4.23 -13.87
CA LEU A 173 -0.04 4.28 -12.57
C LEU A 173 0.48 3.20 -11.61
N VAL A 174 0.44 1.93 -12.04
CA VAL A 174 0.86 0.80 -11.20
C VAL A 174 2.36 0.71 -11.06
N ALA A 175 3.13 0.97 -12.14
CA ALA A 175 4.59 0.91 -12.08
C ALA A 175 5.15 1.95 -11.09
N LEU A 176 4.65 3.19 -11.13
CA LEU A 176 5.11 4.23 -10.19
C LEU A 176 4.52 4.10 -8.79
N SER A 177 3.47 3.29 -8.58
CA SER A 177 3.07 2.90 -7.23
C SER A 177 4.14 2.09 -6.48
N GLY A 178 5.03 1.42 -7.22
CA GLY A 178 6.21 0.77 -6.66
C GLY A 178 7.45 1.64 -6.78
N PHE A 179 7.83 2.00 -8.00
CA PHE A 179 9.08 2.74 -8.23
C PHE A 179 9.09 4.15 -7.63
N GLY A 180 7.95 4.82 -7.49
CA GLY A 180 7.85 6.13 -6.85
C GLY A 180 8.20 6.12 -5.35
N LEU A 181 8.14 4.96 -4.70
CA LEU A 181 8.52 4.82 -3.30
C LEU A 181 10.02 4.54 -3.08
N TYR A 182 10.87 4.86 -4.05
CA TYR A 182 12.31 4.59 -4.02
C TYR A 182 13.04 5.22 -2.83
N GLU A 183 12.56 6.33 -2.30
CA GLU A 183 13.13 7.01 -1.13
C GLU A 183 13.08 6.16 0.14
N PHE A 184 12.07 5.30 0.27
CA PHE A 184 11.92 4.35 1.38
C PHE A 184 12.76 3.08 1.21
N GLY A 185 13.36 2.90 0.04
CA GLY A 185 14.27 1.80 -0.28
C GLY A 185 15.72 2.11 0.12
N PHE A 186 16.60 2.22 -0.86
CA PHE A 186 18.03 2.32 -0.63
C PHE A 186 18.47 3.54 0.21
N PRO A 187 17.89 4.75 0.08
CA PRO A 187 18.25 5.88 0.93
C PRO A 187 18.01 5.63 2.42
N LEU A 188 16.94 4.93 2.77
CA LEU A 188 16.64 4.56 4.14
C LEU A 188 17.54 3.39 4.62
N LEU A 189 17.83 2.42 3.74
CA LEU A 189 18.77 1.32 3.99
C LEU A 189 20.17 1.86 4.29
N ALA A 190 20.64 2.83 3.52
CA ALA A 190 21.97 3.41 3.63
C ALA A 190 22.21 4.18 4.95
N LYS A 191 21.16 4.49 5.73
CA LYS A 191 21.32 5.07 7.08
C LYS A 191 22.07 4.14 8.03
N CYS A 192 22.12 2.83 7.75
CA CYS A 192 22.99 1.85 8.39
C CYS A 192 23.33 0.74 7.37
N ALA A 193 24.30 1.01 6.51
CA ALA A 193 24.71 0.11 5.43
C ALA A 193 25.21 -1.24 5.95
N GLU A 194 25.86 -1.25 7.13
CA GLU A 194 26.38 -2.46 7.79
C GLU A 194 25.30 -3.48 8.16
N ILE A 195 24.05 -3.06 8.32
CA ILE A 195 22.90 -3.93 8.57
C ILE A 195 22.04 -4.05 7.32
N GLY A 196 21.79 -2.93 6.64
CA GLY A 196 20.89 -2.88 5.50
C GLY A 196 21.38 -3.68 4.29
N LEU A 197 22.68 -3.57 3.94
CA LEU A 197 23.24 -4.33 2.81
C LEU A 197 23.24 -5.84 3.05
N PRO A 198 23.69 -6.37 4.21
CA PRO A 198 23.53 -7.79 4.52
C PRO A 198 22.07 -8.25 4.44
N GLN A 199 21.10 -7.45 4.91
CA GLN A 199 19.69 -7.79 4.79
C GLN A 199 19.24 -7.94 3.33
N LEU A 200 19.63 -7.00 2.48
CA LEU A 200 19.26 -7.02 1.06
C LEU A 200 19.89 -8.24 0.36
N ILE A 201 21.18 -8.49 0.62
CA ILE A 201 21.92 -9.63 0.02
C ILE A 201 21.32 -10.95 0.48
N VAL A 202 21.12 -11.15 1.77
CA VAL A 202 20.54 -12.37 2.33
C VAL A 202 19.14 -12.60 1.78
N LEU A 203 18.31 -11.56 1.71
CA LEU A 203 16.96 -11.64 1.15
C LEU A 203 16.98 -12.10 -0.33
N ILE A 204 17.85 -11.52 -1.14
CA ILE A 204 18.00 -11.90 -2.57
C ILE A 204 18.47 -13.33 -2.69
N ILE A 205 19.46 -13.75 -1.88
CA ILE A 205 19.97 -15.11 -1.90
C ILE A 205 18.86 -16.12 -1.57
N PHE A 206 18.11 -15.89 -0.49
CA PHE A 206 17.03 -16.79 -0.08
C PHE A 206 15.87 -16.81 -1.06
N SER A 207 15.54 -15.67 -1.66
CA SER A 207 14.37 -15.56 -2.55
C SER A 207 14.64 -15.97 -3.98
N GLN A 208 15.85 -15.76 -4.51
CA GLN A 208 16.15 -15.95 -5.93
C GLN A 208 17.17 -17.07 -6.21
N TYR A 209 18.19 -17.24 -5.37
CA TYR A 209 19.28 -18.17 -5.67
C TYR A 209 19.07 -19.56 -5.03
N ILE A 210 18.71 -19.64 -3.76
CA ILE A 210 18.52 -20.90 -3.06
C ILE A 210 17.47 -21.80 -3.71
N PRO A 211 16.30 -21.31 -4.17
CA PRO A 211 15.31 -22.14 -4.84
C PRO A 211 15.84 -22.86 -6.09
N HIS A 212 16.84 -22.29 -6.76
CA HIS A 212 17.47 -22.88 -7.95
C HIS A 212 18.58 -23.88 -7.63
N LEU A 213 19.23 -23.74 -6.47
CA LEU A 213 20.34 -24.61 -6.05
C LEU A 213 19.85 -25.90 -5.40
N MET A 214 18.68 -25.89 -4.76
CA MET A 214 18.17 -27.04 -4.01
C MET A 214 17.34 -27.98 -4.89
N LYS A 215 17.62 -29.29 -4.76
CA LYS A 215 16.79 -30.35 -5.33
C LYS A 215 15.72 -30.71 -4.30
N GLY A 216 14.50 -30.26 -4.47
CA GLY A 216 13.40 -30.54 -3.53
C GLY A 216 12.21 -29.60 -3.72
N ASP A 217 11.48 -29.29 -2.66
CA ASP A 217 10.40 -28.27 -2.68
C ASP A 217 11.04 -26.90 -2.91
N LYS A 218 11.12 -26.51 -4.19
CA LYS A 218 11.78 -25.30 -4.67
C LYS A 218 11.15 -24.02 -4.09
N HIS A 219 9.90 -24.12 -3.64
CA HIS A 219 9.11 -22.97 -3.20
C HIS A 219 9.14 -22.73 -1.69
N PHE A 220 9.82 -23.55 -0.90
CA PHE A 220 9.88 -23.36 0.55
C PHE A 220 10.70 -22.11 0.92
N PHE A 221 11.87 -21.94 0.31
CA PHE A 221 12.76 -20.83 0.64
C PHE A 221 12.30 -19.49 0.09
N ASP A 222 11.72 -19.44 -1.11
CA ASP A 222 11.16 -18.22 -1.67
C ASP A 222 9.94 -17.75 -0.87
N ARG A 223 9.08 -18.68 -0.42
CA ARG A 223 7.92 -18.35 0.42
C ARG A 223 8.30 -17.76 1.78
N PHE A 224 9.35 -18.26 2.41
CA PHE A 224 9.77 -17.84 3.75
C PHE A 224 11.04 -16.98 3.77
N ALA A 225 11.49 -16.51 2.62
CA ALA A 225 12.71 -15.71 2.47
C ALA A 225 12.76 -14.50 3.40
N VAL A 226 11.63 -13.84 3.60
CA VAL A 226 11.53 -12.66 4.46
C VAL A 226 11.75 -13.03 5.93
N ILE A 227 11.09 -14.06 6.43
CA ILE A 227 11.27 -14.49 7.83
C ILE A 227 12.72 -14.88 8.08
N PHE A 228 13.29 -15.71 7.22
CA PHE A 228 14.69 -16.16 7.38
C PHE A 228 15.67 -15.00 7.33
N SER A 229 15.55 -14.12 6.34
CA SER A 229 16.46 -12.99 6.20
C SER A 229 16.35 -12.00 7.38
N VAL A 230 15.13 -11.67 7.80
CA VAL A 230 14.90 -10.76 8.93
C VAL A 230 15.46 -11.34 10.22
N VAL A 231 15.21 -12.62 10.53
CA VAL A 231 15.71 -13.27 11.76
C VAL A 231 17.23 -13.30 11.76
N ILE A 232 17.86 -13.72 10.67
CA ILE A 232 19.33 -13.84 10.57
C ILE A 232 19.97 -12.46 10.78
N VAL A 233 19.50 -11.45 10.08
CA VAL A 233 20.12 -10.12 10.14
C VAL A 233 19.74 -9.36 11.40
N TRP A 234 18.55 -9.59 11.96
CA TRP A 234 18.20 -9.03 13.26
C TRP A 234 19.10 -9.58 14.36
N VAL A 235 19.39 -10.90 14.39
CA VAL A 235 20.34 -11.50 15.31
C VAL A 235 21.74 -10.90 15.12
N TYR A 236 22.19 -10.74 13.88
CA TYR A 236 23.45 -10.08 13.55
C TYR A 236 23.49 -8.64 14.09
N ALA A 237 22.46 -7.84 13.85
CA ALA A 237 22.32 -6.47 14.36
C ALA A 237 22.30 -6.44 15.89
N HIS A 238 21.67 -7.42 16.53
CA HIS A 238 21.65 -7.53 17.99
C HIS A 238 23.04 -7.84 18.55
N ILE A 239 23.79 -8.75 17.94
CA ILE A 239 25.19 -9.04 18.32
C ILE A 239 26.05 -7.78 18.23
N LEU A 240 25.97 -7.01 17.14
CA LEU A 240 26.69 -5.75 16.99
C LEU A 240 26.28 -4.73 18.09
N THR A 241 25.00 -4.67 18.43
CA THR A 241 24.48 -3.78 19.47
C THR A 241 25.04 -4.16 20.85
N VAL A 242 25.04 -5.45 21.21
CA VAL A 242 25.58 -5.97 22.49
C VAL A 242 27.11 -5.79 22.57
N ALA A 243 27.81 -6.04 21.46
CA ALA A 243 29.25 -5.81 21.35
C ALA A 243 29.65 -4.33 21.51
N GLY A 244 28.67 -3.41 21.45
CA GLY A 244 28.91 -2.00 21.66
C GLY A 244 29.51 -1.25 20.48
N THR A 245 29.45 -1.83 19.27
CA THR A 245 30.03 -1.27 18.03
C THR A 245 29.57 0.18 17.78
N TYR A 246 28.32 0.52 18.16
CA TYR A 246 27.74 1.83 17.88
C TYR A 246 27.73 2.79 19.09
N LYS A 247 28.40 2.47 20.21
CA LYS A 247 28.37 3.32 21.42
C LYS A 247 28.95 4.73 21.22
N THR A 248 29.96 4.83 20.35
CA THR A 248 30.66 6.08 20.03
C THR A 248 30.16 6.74 18.74
N ALA A 249 29.24 6.10 18.01
CA ALA A 249 28.72 6.61 16.75
C ALA A 249 27.79 7.82 16.98
N PRO A 250 27.59 8.69 15.96
CA PRO A 250 26.62 9.79 16.01
C PRO A 250 25.22 9.31 16.37
N MET A 251 24.43 10.14 17.03
CA MET A 251 23.08 9.78 17.51
C MET A 251 22.17 9.26 16.38
N LYS A 252 22.26 9.86 15.18
CA LYS A 252 21.50 9.40 14.00
C LYS A 252 21.83 7.96 13.63
N THR A 253 23.11 7.59 13.64
CA THR A 253 23.58 6.22 13.37
C THR A 253 23.11 5.27 14.47
N GLN A 254 23.23 5.67 15.73
CA GLN A 254 22.76 4.85 16.84
C GLN A 254 21.26 4.55 16.77
N LEU A 255 20.44 5.53 16.39
CA LEU A 255 18.99 5.34 16.21
C LEU A 255 18.65 4.40 15.04
N SER A 256 19.47 4.39 13.99
CA SER A 256 19.22 3.57 12.80
C SER A 256 19.78 2.15 12.94
N CYS A 257 20.92 1.95 13.62
CA CYS A 257 21.64 0.68 13.65
C CYS A 257 21.32 -0.19 14.87
N ARG A 258 20.99 0.41 16.03
CA ARG A 258 20.83 -0.33 17.28
C ARG A 258 19.43 -0.91 17.44
N THR A 259 19.36 -2.16 17.88
CA THR A 259 18.09 -2.88 18.16
C THR A 259 17.42 -2.42 19.46
N ASP A 260 18.13 -1.75 20.37
CA ASP A 260 17.64 -1.36 21.70
C ASP A 260 17.18 0.12 21.80
N ARG A 261 17.36 0.94 20.75
CA ARG A 261 17.14 2.38 20.83
C ARG A 261 15.86 2.93 20.22
N ALA A 262 14.99 2.09 19.73
CA ALA A 262 13.71 2.57 19.19
C ALA A 262 12.84 3.28 20.25
N GLY A 263 13.08 3.04 21.54
CA GLY A 263 12.37 3.67 22.67
C GLY A 263 10.88 3.28 22.75
N ILE A 264 10.42 2.47 21.82
CA ILE A 264 9.02 2.02 21.67
C ILE A 264 8.68 1.02 22.77
N ILE A 265 9.62 0.12 23.11
CA ILE A 265 9.41 -0.93 24.11
C ILE A 265 9.18 -0.33 25.49
N SER A 266 9.96 0.69 25.87
CA SER A 266 9.83 1.37 27.16
C SER A 266 8.55 2.19 27.28
N GLY A 267 8.11 2.81 26.18
CA GLY A 267 6.88 3.62 26.12
C GLY A 267 5.60 2.84 25.92
N SER A 268 5.68 1.53 25.61
CA SER A 268 4.50 0.71 25.33
C SER A 268 3.91 0.10 26.59
N PRO A 269 2.59 0.20 26.82
CA PRO A 269 1.90 -0.52 27.88
C PRO A 269 1.91 -2.04 27.61
N TRP A 270 1.73 -2.88 28.63
CA TRP A 270 1.62 -4.32 28.48
C TRP A 270 0.39 -4.74 27.66
N ILE A 271 -0.76 -4.20 28.05
CA ILE A 271 -2.04 -4.45 27.39
C ILE A 271 -2.71 -3.09 27.18
N ARG A 272 -3.16 -2.84 25.95
CA ARG A 272 -3.95 -1.67 25.61
C ARG A 272 -4.85 -2.01 24.44
N VAL A 273 -6.14 -1.75 24.61
CA VAL A 273 -7.11 -1.87 23.52
C VAL A 273 -7.34 -0.47 22.95
N PRO A 274 -7.02 -0.21 21.68
CA PRO A 274 -7.40 1.05 21.03
C PRO A 274 -8.93 1.19 21.03
N TYR A 275 -9.43 2.39 21.29
CA TYR A 275 -10.85 2.65 21.34
C TYR A 275 -11.21 3.91 20.51
N PRO A 276 -12.46 3.98 20.01
CA PRO A 276 -12.92 5.13 19.24
C PRO A 276 -12.76 6.45 19.98
N PHE A 277 -12.35 7.49 19.28
CA PHE A 277 -12.19 8.85 19.80
C PHE A 277 -11.24 8.98 21.01
N GLN A 278 -10.23 8.15 21.08
CA GLN A 278 -9.28 8.09 22.20
C GLN A 278 -8.51 9.39 22.48
N TRP A 279 -8.41 10.29 21.51
CA TRP A 279 -7.76 11.60 21.64
C TRP A 279 -8.76 12.73 21.96
N GLY A 280 -10.04 12.39 22.14
CA GLY A 280 -11.13 13.30 22.39
C GLY A 280 -12.04 13.49 21.17
N ALA A 281 -13.03 14.37 21.30
CA ALA A 281 -13.99 14.65 20.22
C ALA A 281 -13.31 15.26 19.00
N PRO A 282 -13.57 14.75 17.77
CA PRO A 282 -12.98 15.31 16.55
C PRO A 282 -13.37 16.77 16.36
N THR A 283 -12.44 17.55 15.82
CA THR A 283 -12.70 18.93 15.40
C THR A 283 -12.75 19.00 13.89
N PHE A 284 -13.66 19.79 13.36
CA PHE A 284 -13.92 19.87 11.93
C PHE A 284 -13.47 21.23 11.41
N ASP A 285 -12.59 21.22 10.43
CA ASP A 285 -12.15 22.39 9.66
C ASP A 285 -12.30 22.10 8.18
N ALA A 286 -12.91 23.02 7.45
CA ALA A 286 -13.19 22.83 6.04
C ALA A 286 -11.90 22.71 5.21
N GLY A 287 -10.87 23.51 5.52
CA GLY A 287 -9.60 23.48 4.81
C GLY A 287 -8.88 22.14 4.95
N GLU A 288 -8.81 21.61 6.18
CA GLU A 288 -8.22 20.31 6.45
C GLU A 288 -9.03 19.15 5.84
N ALA A 289 -10.36 19.26 5.87
CA ALA A 289 -11.24 18.29 5.24
C ALA A 289 -11.03 18.22 3.72
N PHE A 290 -10.94 19.36 3.04
CA PHE A 290 -10.67 19.41 1.59
C PHE A 290 -9.29 18.87 1.24
N ALA A 291 -8.24 19.18 2.03
CA ALA A 291 -6.91 18.64 1.85
C ALA A 291 -6.92 17.12 1.99
N MET A 292 -7.60 16.59 3.01
CA MET A 292 -7.71 15.15 3.24
C MET A 292 -8.56 14.44 2.16
N MET A 293 -9.59 15.12 1.62
CA MET A 293 -10.33 14.64 0.46
C MET A 293 -9.42 14.47 -0.77
N ALA A 294 -8.54 15.47 -1.05
CA ALA A 294 -7.59 15.37 -2.15
C ALA A 294 -6.66 14.17 -2.01
N ALA A 295 -6.10 13.93 -0.81
CA ALA A 295 -5.30 12.74 -0.52
C ALA A 295 -6.10 11.44 -0.69
N SER A 296 -7.36 11.43 -0.27
CA SER A 296 -8.23 10.26 -0.41
C SER A 296 -8.53 9.92 -1.88
N PHE A 297 -8.61 10.89 -2.76
CA PHE A 297 -8.71 10.65 -4.21
C PHE A 297 -7.48 9.97 -4.78
N VAL A 298 -6.29 10.33 -4.30
CA VAL A 298 -5.03 9.69 -4.73
C VAL A 298 -4.95 8.25 -4.22
N ALA A 299 -5.42 7.99 -3.00
CA ALA A 299 -5.39 6.66 -2.37
C ALA A 299 -6.40 5.67 -2.95
N LEU A 300 -7.39 6.13 -3.72
CA LEU A 300 -8.43 5.35 -4.41
C LEU A 300 -9.07 4.18 -3.61
N VAL A 301 -10.41 4.24 -3.37
CA VAL A 301 -11.25 3.08 -2.99
C VAL A 301 -11.24 2.64 -1.51
N GLU A 302 -10.83 3.47 -0.56
CA GLU A 302 -10.68 3.06 0.86
C GLU A 302 -11.63 3.78 1.84
N GLY A 303 -12.83 4.15 1.42
CA GLY A 303 -13.73 4.99 2.22
C GLY A 303 -13.96 4.47 3.64
N VAL A 304 -14.25 3.18 3.81
CA VAL A 304 -14.46 2.56 5.15
C VAL A 304 -13.16 2.50 5.95
N GLY A 305 -12.05 2.21 5.29
CA GLY A 305 -10.74 2.17 5.95
C GLY A 305 -10.31 3.54 6.47
N ILE A 306 -10.54 4.60 5.69
CA ILE A 306 -10.28 5.99 6.11
C ILE A 306 -11.21 6.37 7.27
N LEU A 307 -12.48 5.94 7.24
CA LEU A 307 -13.42 6.15 8.34
C LEU A 307 -12.94 5.54 9.65
N PHE A 308 -12.50 4.29 9.65
CA PHE A 308 -11.92 3.66 10.85
C PHE A 308 -10.66 4.39 11.31
N SER A 309 -9.80 4.81 10.38
CA SER A 309 -8.61 5.61 10.70
C SER A 309 -8.97 6.92 11.39
N GLY A 310 -10.03 7.60 10.95
CA GLY A 310 -10.57 8.80 11.60
C GLY A 310 -11.18 8.51 12.97
N ILE A 311 -12.03 7.51 13.08
CA ILE A 311 -12.71 7.17 14.35
C ILE A 311 -11.70 6.77 15.44
N PHE A 312 -10.73 5.93 15.12
CA PHE A 312 -9.72 5.48 16.10
C PHE A 312 -8.56 6.47 16.29
N GLY A 313 -8.39 7.45 15.40
CA GLY A 313 -7.33 8.45 15.50
C GLY A 313 -5.94 7.88 15.27
N THR A 314 -5.70 7.36 14.08
CA THR A 314 -4.41 6.82 13.65
C THR A 314 -3.40 7.89 13.26
N GLY A 315 -3.84 9.15 13.11
CA GLY A 315 -3.00 10.24 12.60
C GLY A 315 -2.64 10.15 11.12
N ASN A 316 -3.14 9.14 10.41
CA ASN A 316 -2.87 8.91 8.98
C ASN A 316 -4.02 8.10 8.35
N GLY A 317 -4.28 8.32 7.07
CA GLY A 317 -5.26 7.52 6.34
C GLY A 317 -4.74 6.15 5.95
N SER A 318 -5.63 5.29 5.48
CA SER A 318 -5.31 3.92 5.05
C SER A 318 -5.42 3.74 3.54
N SER A 319 -4.61 2.83 3.01
CA SER A 319 -4.68 2.33 1.63
C SER A 319 -4.18 0.90 1.54
N VAL A 320 -4.28 0.30 0.35
CA VAL A 320 -3.61 -0.99 0.07
C VAL A 320 -2.11 -0.83 0.30
N SER A 321 -1.53 -1.75 1.08
CA SER A 321 -0.10 -1.78 1.36
C SER A 321 0.68 -2.27 0.13
N PRO A 322 1.49 -1.42 -0.53
CA PRO A 322 2.27 -1.83 -1.69
C PRO A 322 3.35 -2.85 -1.32
N GLU A 323 3.95 -2.76 -0.14
CA GLU A 323 4.94 -3.73 0.35
C GLU A 323 4.34 -5.12 0.52
N ASN A 324 3.12 -5.23 1.00
CA ASN A 324 2.42 -6.51 1.09
C ASN A 324 1.96 -7.03 -0.28
N ALA A 325 1.64 -6.15 -1.21
CA ALA A 325 1.40 -6.53 -2.60
C ALA A 325 2.67 -7.10 -3.25
N GLY A 326 3.83 -6.50 -2.99
CA GLY A 326 5.13 -7.03 -3.39
C GLY A 326 5.44 -8.40 -2.78
N LEU A 327 5.07 -8.60 -1.52
CA LEU A 327 5.20 -9.90 -0.85
C LEU A 327 4.32 -10.99 -1.48
N LEU A 328 3.09 -10.66 -1.91
CA LEU A 328 2.26 -11.59 -2.69
C LEU A 328 2.95 -12.01 -3.99
N GLY A 329 3.60 -11.06 -4.68
CA GLY A 329 4.40 -11.34 -5.87
C GLY A 329 5.58 -12.26 -5.60
N LEU A 330 6.30 -12.04 -4.50
CA LEU A 330 7.44 -12.84 -4.08
C LEU A 330 7.04 -14.28 -3.71
N THR A 331 6.04 -14.42 -2.85
CA THR A 331 5.61 -15.73 -2.29
C THR A 331 4.75 -16.54 -3.23
N ARG A 332 4.14 -15.90 -4.23
CA ARG A 332 3.16 -16.49 -5.17
C ARG A 332 1.95 -17.10 -4.45
N VAL A 333 1.60 -16.56 -3.28
CA VAL A 333 0.49 -17.02 -2.45
C VAL A 333 -0.58 -15.95 -2.39
N GLY A 334 -1.60 -16.07 -3.22
CA GLY A 334 -2.74 -15.16 -3.30
C GLY A 334 -3.93 -15.55 -2.40
N SER A 335 -3.72 -16.33 -1.33
CA SER A 335 -4.81 -16.85 -0.49
C SER A 335 -5.39 -15.80 0.44
N ARG A 336 -6.72 -15.61 0.38
CA ARG A 336 -7.46 -14.72 1.30
C ARG A 336 -7.30 -15.13 2.77
N ARG A 337 -7.26 -16.44 3.07
CA ARG A 337 -7.07 -16.95 4.43
C ARG A 337 -5.77 -16.47 5.06
N VAL A 338 -4.68 -16.46 4.30
CA VAL A 338 -3.37 -15.98 4.79
C VAL A 338 -3.45 -14.52 5.23
N VAL A 339 -4.09 -13.68 4.42
CA VAL A 339 -4.28 -12.26 4.72
C VAL A 339 -5.18 -12.04 5.94
N GLN A 340 -6.24 -12.84 6.10
CA GLN A 340 -7.10 -12.80 7.28
C GLN A 340 -6.37 -13.23 8.57
N ILE A 341 -5.50 -14.23 8.48
CA ILE A 341 -4.62 -14.64 9.61
C ILE A 341 -3.66 -13.50 9.96
N SER A 342 -3.08 -12.84 8.95
CA SER A 342 -2.23 -11.67 9.16
C SER A 342 -2.97 -10.54 9.91
N ALA A 343 -4.21 -10.26 9.53
CA ALA A 343 -5.06 -9.29 10.23
C ALA A 343 -5.31 -9.70 11.70
N GLY A 344 -5.47 -10.99 11.96
CA GLY A 344 -5.54 -11.54 13.32
C GLY A 344 -4.26 -11.24 14.12
N PHE A 345 -3.08 -11.42 13.53
CA PHE A 345 -1.81 -11.06 14.16
C PHE A 345 -1.69 -9.55 14.41
N MET A 346 -2.12 -8.71 13.46
CA MET A 346 -2.10 -7.26 13.63
C MET A 346 -2.95 -6.83 14.82
N ILE A 347 -4.17 -7.34 14.95
CA ILE A 347 -5.07 -7.03 16.08
C ILE A 347 -4.47 -7.56 17.38
N PHE A 348 -4.02 -8.81 17.40
CA PHE A 348 -3.47 -9.45 18.60
C PHE A 348 -2.25 -8.70 19.14
N PHE A 349 -1.25 -8.42 18.31
CA PHE A 349 -0.03 -7.73 18.75
C PHE A 349 -0.24 -6.23 18.97
N SER A 350 -1.27 -5.63 18.41
CA SER A 350 -1.64 -4.25 18.75
C SER A 350 -2.19 -4.12 20.17
N ILE A 351 -2.88 -5.14 20.66
CA ILE A 351 -3.41 -5.21 22.03
C ILE A 351 -2.30 -5.54 23.03
N LEU A 352 -1.42 -6.48 22.68
CA LEU A 352 -0.25 -6.85 23.49
C LEU A 352 0.92 -5.88 23.20
N GLY A 353 0.84 -4.68 23.72
CA GLY A 353 1.71 -3.57 23.36
C GLY A 353 3.20 -3.85 23.50
N LYS A 354 3.67 -4.50 24.57
CA LYS A 354 5.09 -4.85 24.74
C LYS A 354 5.58 -5.79 23.65
N PHE A 355 4.80 -6.80 23.27
CA PHE A 355 5.16 -7.73 22.19
C PHE A 355 5.15 -7.04 20.83
N GLY A 356 4.11 -6.27 20.52
CA GLY A 356 4.08 -5.45 19.31
C GLY A 356 5.28 -4.50 19.22
N ALA A 357 5.68 -3.91 20.35
CA ALA A 357 6.82 -3.01 20.42
C ALA A 357 8.17 -3.70 20.18
N VAL A 358 8.33 -4.97 20.57
CA VAL A 358 9.55 -5.74 20.26
C VAL A 358 9.72 -5.88 18.74
N PHE A 359 8.69 -6.28 18.04
CA PHE A 359 8.74 -6.37 16.57
C PHE A 359 8.88 -4.99 15.90
N ALA A 360 8.21 -3.97 16.46
CA ALA A 360 8.33 -2.59 15.97
C ALA A 360 9.71 -1.97 16.26
N SER A 361 10.56 -2.60 17.07
CA SER A 361 11.94 -2.19 17.33
C SER A 361 12.96 -2.69 16.30
N ILE A 362 12.49 -3.46 15.28
CA ILE A 362 13.36 -3.88 14.17
C ILE A 362 13.99 -2.62 13.53
N PRO A 363 15.32 -2.59 13.35
CA PRO A 363 15.99 -1.45 12.73
C PRO A 363 15.41 -1.10 11.35
N ALA A 364 15.18 0.20 11.12
CA ALA A 364 14.59 0.68 9.87
C ALA A 364 15.37 0.23 8.60
N PRO A 365 16.70 0.12 8.57
CA PRO A 365 17.45 -0.40 7.43
C PRO A 365 17.09 -1.84 7.05
N ILE A 366 16.70 -2.70 8.00
CA ILE A 366 16.21 -4.06 7.71
C ILE A 366 14.91 -3.98 6.91
N VAL A 367 13.98 -3.15 7.37
CA VAL A 367 12.69 -2.94 6.69
C VAL A 367 12.89 -2.30 5.31
N ALA A 368 13.79 -1.34 5.20
CA ALA A 368 14.11 -0.66 3.94
C ALA A 368 14.68 -1.63 2.89
N ALA A 369 15.49 -2.59 3.30
CA ALA A 369 15.99 -3.63 2.41
C ALA A 369 14.86 -4.53 1.87
N LEU A 370 13.85 -4.84 2.69
CA LEU A 370 12.64 -5.53 2.22
C LEU A 370 11.90 -4.69 1.17
N TYR A 371 11.79 -3.39 1.41
CA TYR A 371 11.11 -2.46 0.50
C TYR A 371 11.81 -2.36 -0.86
N CYS A 372 13.13 -2.41 -0.93
CA CYS A 372 13.87 -2.46 -2.18
C CYS A 372 13.38 -3.61 -3.08
N LEU A 373 13.11 -4.78 -2.50
CA LEU A 373 12.62 -5.93 -3.25
C LEU A 373 11.12 -5.82 -3.56
N PHE A 374 10.31 -5.45 -2.57
CA PHE A 374 8.84 -5.45 -2.73
C PHE A 374 8.36 -4.38 -3.69
N PHE A 375 8.91 -3.17 -3.63
CA PHE A 375 8.55 -2.10 -4.55
C PHE A 375 9.01 -2.40 -5.98
N ALA A 376 10.13 -3.14 -6.14
CA ALA A 376 10.53 -3.65 -7.45
C ALA A 376 9.49 -4.66 -8.00
N TYR A 377 8.92 -5.54 -7.16
CA TYR A 377 7.84 -6.46 -7.60
C TYR A 377 6.56 -5.70 -7.99
N VAL A 378 6.16 -4.69 -7.22
CA VAL A 378 4.99 -3.86 -7.56
C VAL A 378 5.23 -3.11 -8.86
N GLY A 379 6.40 -2.49 -9.02
CA GLY A 379 6.78 -1.80 -10.26
C GLY A 379 6.77 -2.74 -11.46
N SER A 380 7.33 -3.95 -11.31
CA SER A 380 7.35 -4.96 -12.38
C SER A 380 5.96 -5.47 -12.72
N ALA A 381 5.06 -5.58 -11.75
CA ALA A 381 3.65 -5.92 -11.99
C ALA A 381 2.97 -4.85 -12.87
N GLY A 382 3.25 -3.57 -12.65
CA GLY A 382 2.81 -2.50 -13.53
C GLY A 382 3.35 -2.65 -14.95
N LEU A 383 4.64 -2.95 -15.09
CA LEU A 383 5.26 -3.20 -16.40
C LEU A 383 4.69 -4.42 -17.11
N SER A 384 4.16 -5.42 -16.39
CA SER A 384 3.58 -6.61 -17.02
C SER A 384 2.36 -6.30 -17.91
N PHE A 385 1.66 -5.20 -17.66
CA PHE A 385 0.57 -4.74 -18.55
C PHE A 385 1.03 -4.37 -19.96
N LEU A 386 2.34 -4.17 -20.19
CA LEU A 386 2.91 -3.96 -21.54
C LEU A 386 2.55 -5.06 -22.52
N GLN A 387 2.36 -6.30 -22.05
CA GLN A 387 1.95 -7.42 -22.90
C GLN A 387 0.61 -7.20 -23.60
N PHE A 388 -0.24 -6.34 -23.07
CA PHE A 388 -1.55 -6.01 -23.65
C PHE A 388 -1.50 -4.81 -24.59
N CYS A 389 -0.34 -4.19 -24.78
CA CYS A 389 -0.16 -2.97 -25.54
C CYS A 389 0.68 -3.22 -26.80
N ASN A 390 0.32 -2.57 -27.91
CA ASN A 390 1.13 -2.59 -29.13
C ASN A 390 2.33 -1.64 -28.99
N LEU A 391 3.50 -2.17 -28.63
CA LEU A 391 4.73 -1.42 -28.47
C LEU A 391 5.36 -0.95 -29.80
N ASN A 392 4.87 -1.42 -30.96
CA ASN A 392 5.33 -0.92 -32.25
C ASN A 392 4.72 0.43 -32.61
N SER A 393 3.62 0.83 -31.96
CA SER A 393 2.98 2.12 -32.16
C SER A 393 3.83 3.25 -31.55
N PHE A 394 4.13 4.28 -32.34
CA PHE A 394 4.80 5.48 -31.85
C PHE A 394 4.00 6.21 -30.78
N ARG A 395 2.66 6.24 -30.94
CA ARG A 395 1.73 6.80 -29.95
C ARG A 395 1.87 6.12 -28.59
N THR A 396 1.88 4.79 -28.56
CA THR A 396 2.03 4.01 -27.32
C THR A 396 3.35 4.32 -26.63
N LYS A 397 4.45 4.36 -27.39
CA LYS A 397 5.79 4.70 -26.86
C LYS A 397 5.82 6.11 -26.28
N PHE A 398 5.21 7.08 -26.99
CA PHE A 398 5.15 8.47 -26.52
C PHE A 398 4.38 8.58 -25.21
N ILE A 399 3.15 8.00 -25.14
CA ILE A 399 2.31 8.05 -23.94
C ILE A 399 3.05 7.44 -22.74
N LEU A 400 3.64 6.25 -22.91
CA LEU A 400 4.38 5.58 -21.84
C LEU A 400 5.58 6.41 -21.39
N GLY A 401 6.46 6.77 -22.31
CA GLY A 401 7.70 7.50 -21.99
C GLY A 401 7.41 8.84 -21.33
N PHE A 402 6.50 9.63 -21.93
CA PHE A 402 6.14 10.93 -21.41
C PHE A 402 5.46 10.86 -20.04
N SER A 403 4.49 9.96 -19.87
CA SER A 403 3.76 9.84 -18.61
C SER A 403 4.66 9.35 -17.48
N VAL A 404 5.56 8.40 -17.73
CA VAL A 404 6.51 7.93 -16.70
C VAL A 404 7.50 9.03 -16.35
N PHE A 405 8.08 9.71 -17.36
CA PHE A 405 9.06 10.78 -17.12
C PHE A 405 8.45 11.94 -16.33
N MET A 406 7.30 12.44 -16.76
CA MET A 406 6.62 13.54 -16.07
C MET A 406 6.06 13.11 -14.72
N GLY A 407 5.65 11.84 -14.59
CA GLY A 407 5.19 11.24 -13.35
C GLY A 407 6.27 11.14 -12.26
N ILE A 408 7.53 11.17 -12.63
CA ILE A 408 8.66 11.29 -11.69
C ILE A 408 9.06 12.77 -11.52
N SER A 409 9.18 13.51 -12.60
CA SER A 409 9.74 14.87 -12.61
C SER A 409 8.84 15.90 -11.92
N ILE A 410 7.54 15.84 -12.12
CA ILE A 410 6.61 16.81 -11.48
C ILE A 410 6.57 16.61 -9.96
N PRO A 411 6.32 15.40 -9.42
CA PRO A 411 6.32 15.19 -7.99
C PRO A 411 7.66 15.51 -7.32
N GLN A 412 8.77 15.19 -7.97
CA GLN A 412 10.11 15.56 -7.49
C GLN A 412 10.22 17.07 -7.28
N TYR A 413 9.80 17.88 -8.26
CA TYR A 413 9.79 19.33 -8.14
C TYR A 413 8.91 19.81 -6.97
N PHE A 414 7.69 19.23 -6.80
CA PHE A 414 6.79 19.61 -5.73
C PHE A 414 7.34 19.26 -4.34
N ASN A 415 7.97 18.09 -4.21
CA ASN A 415 8.54 17.61 -2.96
C ASN A 415 9.79 18.43 -2.58
N GLU A 416 10.74 18.64 -3.50
CA GLU A 416 11.92 19.48 -3.25
C GLU A 416 11.55 20.92 -2.92
N TYR A 417 10.58 21.49 -3.63
CA TYR A 417 10.12 22.85 -3.35
C TYR A 417 9.55 22.96 -1.92
N THR A 418 8.77 21.94 -1.52
CA THR A 418 8.18 21.89 -0.17
C THR A 418 9.22 21.71 0.91
N GLU A 419 10.25 20.89 0.68
CA GLU A 419 11.35 20.69 1.62
C GLU A 419 12.19 21.97 1.82
N ILE A 420 12.46 22.70 0.76
CA ILE A 420 13.28 23.92 0.82
C ILE A 420 12.51 25.10 1.42
N ASN A 421 11.26 25.30 1.03
CA ASN A 421 10.50 26.51 1.38
C ASN A 421 9.53 26.31 2.56
N GLY A 422 9.26 25.06 2.98
CA GLY A 422 8.28 24.73 4.01
C GLY A 422 6.81 24.83 3.56
N TYR A 423 6.57 25.10 2.27
CA TYR A 423 5.25 25.14 1.64
C TYR A 423 5.34 24.71 0.18
N GLY A 424 4.23 24.23 -0.39
CA GLY A 424 4.20 23.76 -1.78
C GLY A 424 4.27 24.89 -2.83
N PRO A 425 4.57 24.55 -4.11
CA PRO A 425 4.67 25.51 -5.21
C PRO A 425 3.43 26.38 -5.41
N VAL A 426 2.23 25.81 -5.18
CA VAL A 426 1.00 26.56 -5.19
C VAL A 426 0.79 27.15 -3.80
N HIS A 427 0.96 28.47 -3.68
CA HIS A 427 0.87 29.20 -2.42
C HIS A 427 -0.01 30.43 -2.56
N THR A 428 -1.30 30.27 -2.25
CA THR A 428 -2.31 31.31 -2.21
C THR A 428 -2.77 31.60 -0.78
N ARG A 429 -3.61 32.60 -0.58
CA ARG A 429 -4.23 32.85 0.72
C ARG A 429 -5.22 31.76 1.15
N ALA A 430 -5.73 30.96 0.20
CA ALA A 430 -6.68 29.88 0.44
C ALA A 430 -5.90 28.55 0.61
N ARG A 431 -5.58 28.18 1.84
CA ARG A 431 -4.82 26.97 2.14
C ARG A 431 -5.46 25.70 1.57
N TRP A 432 -6.77 25.54 1.71
CA TRP A 432 -7.49 24.40 1.18
C TRP A 432 -7.30 24.21 -0.33
N PHE A 433 -7.19 25.33 -1.08
CA PHE A 433 -6.91 25.29 -2.51
C PHE A 433 -5.46 24.89 -2.80
N ASN A 434 -4.50 25.40 -2.00
CA ASN A 434 -3.11 25.04 -2.12
C ASN A 434 -2.92 23.53 -1.94
N ASP A 435 -3.51 22.96 -0.90
CA ASP A 435 -3.40 21.52 -0.60
C ASP A 435 -4.12 20.66 -1.65
N MET A 436 -5.26 21.14 -2.16
CA MET A 436 -5.99 20.46 -3.24
C MET A 436 -5.14 20.29 -4.52
N ILE A 437 -4.20 21.18 -4.77
CA ILE A 437 -3.28 21.08 -5.91
C ILE A 437 -1.95 20.42 -5.52
N ASN A 438 -1.33 20.87 -4.45
CA ASN A 438 0.01 20.41 -4.09
C ASN A 438 0.02 18.90 -3.75
N VAL A 439 -0.96 18.39 -3.03
CA VAL A 439 -0.99 16.98 -2.58
C VAL A 439 -1.08 15.98 -3.75
N PRO A 440 -2.01 16.10 -4.71
CA PRO A 440 -2.03 15.17 -5.84
C PRO A 440 -0.79 15.27 -6.74
N PHE A 441 -0.27 16.48 -6.96
CA PHE A 441 0.91 16.67 -7.82
C PHE A 441 2.23 16.29 -7.14
N SER A 442 2.24 16.02 -5.84
CA SER A 442 3.36 15.40 -5.12
C SER A 442 3.36 13.86 -5.21
N SER A 443 2.36 13.25 -5.85
CA SER A 443 2.23 11.79 -5.96
C SER A 443 2.60 11.31 -7.36
N GLU A 444 3.65 10.50 -7.48
CA GLU A 444 4.15 9.94 -8.74
C GLU A 444 3.09 9.09 -9.46
N PRO A 445 2.39 8.14 -8.79
CA PRO A 445 1.38 7.32 -9.45
C PRO A 445 0.21 8.16 -9.96
N PHE A 446 -0.21 9.17 -9.19
CA PHE A 446 -1.34 10.02 -9.57
C PHE A 446 -1.01 10.84 -10.82
N VAL A 447 0.13 11.53 -10.84
CA VAL A 447 0.54 12.36 -11.97
C VAL A 447 0.74 11.51 -13.23
N ALA A 448 1.43 10.38 -13.11
CA ALA A 448 1.66 9.48 -14.22
C ALA A 448 0.37 8.88 -14.78
N GLY A 449 -0.50 8.40 -13.89
CA GLY A 449 -1.79 7.82 -14.26
C GLY A 449 -2.72 8.85 -14.92
N LEU A 450 -2.80 10.06 -14.35
CA LEU A 450 -3.60 11.15 -14.90
C LEU A 450 -3.13 11.56 -16.31
N LEU A 451 -1.82 11.74 -16.50
CA LEU A 451 -1.24 12.08 -17.80
C LEU A 451 -1.45 10.97 -18.81
N ALA A 452 -1.20 9.73 -18.42
CA ALA A 452 -1.40 8.58 -19.31
C ALA A 452 -2.85 8.44 -19.74
N LEU A 453 -3.80 8.59 -18.80
CA LEU A 453 -5.23 8.55 -19.08
C LEU A 453 -5.65 9.69 -20.02
N PHE A 454 -5.21 10.93 -19.72
CA PHE A 454 -5.52 12.09 -20.54
C PHE A 454 -4.98 11.94 -21.97
N LEU A 455 -3.73 11.55 -22.12
CA LEU A 455 -3.11 11.35 -23.43
C LEU A 455 -3.74 10.17 -24.18
N ASP A 456 -4.09 9.10 -23.48
CA ASP A 456 -4.74 7.95 -24.11
C ASP A 456 -6.15 8.25 -24.61
N VAL A 457 -6.88 9.13 -23.94
CA VAL A 457 -8.21 9.57 -24.38
C VAL A 457 -8.12 10.64 -25.47
N SER A 458 -7.20 11.61 -25.36
CA SER A 458 -7.14 12.79 -26.22
C SER A 458 -6.40 12.56 -27.55
N LEU A 459 -5.32 11.76 -27.56
CA LEU A 459 -4.55 11.54 -28.77
C LEU A 459 -5.26 10.65 -29.80
N HIS A 460 -5.23 11.10 -31.05
CA HIS A 460 -5.89 10.42 -32.17
C HIS A 460 -5.30 9.01 -32.42
N ARG A 461 -6.18 8.05 -32.76
CA ARG A 461 -5.83 6.65 -33.01
C ARG A 461 -6.08 6.30 -34.46
N LYS A 462 -5.01 6.09 -35.21
CA LYS A 462 -5.09 5.69 -36.63
C LYS A 462 -5.25 4.18 -36.80
N ASP A 463 -4.66 3.38 -35.91
CA ASP A 463 -4.58 1.91 -36.06
C ASP A 463 -5.78 1.18 -35.46
N ALA A 464 -6.35 0.22 -36.24
CA ALA A 464 -7.47 -0.59 -35.80
C ALA A 464 -7.14 -1.48 -34.58
N THR A 465 -5.89 -1.93 -34.43
CA THR A 465 -5.39 -2.68 -33.28
C THR A 465 -5.40 -1.85 -32.00
N SER A 466 -5.01 -0.58 -32.08
CA SER A 466 -5.04 0.33 -30.92
C SER A 466 -6.45 0.67 -30.44
N ARG A 467 -7.48 0.47 -31.28
CA ARG A 467 -8.89 0.69 -30.88
C ARG A 467 -9.41 -0.40 -29.96
N LYS A 468 -8.91 -1.64 -30.09
CA LYS A 468 -9.33 -2.79 -29.26
C LYS A 468 -8.75 -2.72 -27.84
N ASP A 469 -7.67 -1.98 -27.64
CA ASP A 469 -6.99 -1.82 -26.35
C ASP A 469 -7.49 -0.60 -25.55
N ARG A 470 -8.61 -0.02 -25.97
CA ARG A 470 -9.29 1.08 -25.28
C ARG A 470 -9.92 0.59 -23.97
N GLY A 471 -9.96 1.45 -22.93
CA GLY A 471 -10.47 1.09 -21.64
C GLY A 471 -11.80 0.35 -21.67
N THR A 472 -12.88 0.97 -22.19
CA THR A 472 -14.21 0.32 -22.27
C THR A 472 -14.20 -0.96 -23.10
N PRO A 473 -13.73 -0.99 -24.38
CA PRO A 473 -13.65 -2.23 -25.14
C PRO A 473 -12.72 -3.28 -24.56
N TRP A 474 -11.70 -2.89 -23.81
CA TRP A 474 -10.83 -3.83 -23.12
C TRP A 474 -11.54 -4.49 -21.95
N TRP A 475 -12.30 -3.73 -21.15
CA TRP A 475 -13.09 -4.25 -20.05
C TRP A 475 -14.28 -5.09 -20.50
N ASP A 476 -14.84 -4.84 -21.68
CA ASP A 476 -15.94 -5.65 -22.28
C ASP A 476 -15.53 -7.09 -22.57
N ARG A 477 -14.23 -7.39 -22.62
CA ARG A 477 -13.71 -8.77 -22.73
C ARG A 477 -13.93 -9.58 -21.45
N PHE A 478 -14.01 -8.91 -20.29
CA PHE A 478 -14.32 -9.53 -19.01
C PHE A 478 -15.83 -9.47 -18.80
N LYS A 479 -16.51 -10.56 -19.18
CA LYS A 479 -17.98 -10.64 -19.14
C LYS A 479 -18.53 -10.43 -17.74
N SER A 480 -19.74 -9.92 -17.66
CA SER A 480 -20.41 -9.52 -16.43
C SER A 480 -20.54 -10.67 -15.43
N PHE A 481 -20.54 -10.33 -14.14
CA PHE A 481 -20.80 -11.22 -13.00
C PHE A 481 -22.06 -12.10 -13.14
N LYS A 482 -23.02 -11.72 -13.96
CA LYS A 482 -24.27 -12.46 -14.18
C LYS A 482 -24.10 -13.76 -14.97
N THR A 483 -22.98 -13.94 -15.65
CA THR A 483 -22.74 -15.11 -16.54
C THR A 483 -21.61 -16.01 -16.05
N ASP A 484 -20.82 -15.59 -15.06
CA ASP A 484 -19.71 -16.38 -14.51
C ASP A 484 -19.97 -16.72 -13.04
N THR A 485 -20.37 -17.97 -12.77
CA THR A 485 -20.63 -18.50 -11.42
C THR A 485 -19.43 -18.41 -10.49
N ARG A 486 -18.22 -18.38 -11.02
CA ARG A 486 -16.98 -18.24 -10.21
C ARG A 486 -16.79 -16.81 -9.70
N SER A 487 -17.19 -15.82 -10.49
CA SER A 487 -17.21 -14.43 -10.03
C SER A 487 -18.22 -14.26 -8.91
N GLU A 488 -19.38 -14.92 -9.00
CA GLU A 488 -20.37 -14.92 -7.94
C GLU A 488 -19.84 -15.57 -6.65
N GLU A 489 -19.17 -16.70 -6.74
CA GLU A 489 -18.52 -17.36 -5.59
C GLU A 489 -17.42 -16.48 -4.95
N LEU A 490 -16.63 -15.80 -5.76
CA LEU A 490 -15.57 -14.91 -5.28
C LEU A 490 -16.13 -13.69 -4.54
N TYR A 491 -17.16 -13.05 -5.11
CA TYR A 491 -17.70 -11.78 -4.62
C TYR A 491 -18.98 -11.93 -3.78
N SER A 492 -19.51 -13.14 -3.59
CA SER A 492 -20.65 -13.37 -2.71
C SER A 492 -20.33 -12.91 -1.28
N LEU A 493 -21.17 -12.03 -0.73
CA LEU A 493 -20.98 -11.52 0.63
C LEU A 493 -21.36 -12.58 1.66
N PRO A 494 -20.67 -12.65 2.83
CA PRO A 494 -21.05 -13.53 3.92
C PRO A 494 -22.48 -13.22 4.40
N PHE A 495 -23.16 -14.19 4.99
CA PHE A 495 -24.53 -14.06 5.50
C PHE A 495 -25.58 -13.69 4.45
N ASN A 496 -25.36 -13.99 3.17
CA ASN A 496 -26.29 -13.68 2.09
C ASN A 496 -26.59 -12.17 1.91
N LEU A 497 -25.69 -11.30 2.34
CA LEU A 497 -25.82 -9.85 2.24
C LEU A 497 -25.86 -9.34 0.79
N SER A 498 -25.44 -10.16 -0.18
CA SER A 498 -25.55 -9.86 -1.61
C SER A 498 -26.98 -9.51 -2.07
N LYS A 499 -27.99 -9.92 -1.31
CA LYS A 499 -29.40 -9.55 -1.57
C LYS A 499 -29.67 -8.06 -1.39
N PHE A 500 -28.93 -7.40 -0.48
CA PHE A 500 -29.09 -5.98 -0.20
C PHE A 500 -28.19 -5.08 -1.09
N PHE A 501 -27.19 -5.67 -1.74
CA PHE A 501 -26.27 -5.00 -2.63
C PHE A 501 -26.25 -5.71 -3.99
N PRO A 502 -27.32 -5.56 -4.80
CA PRO A 502 -27.36 -6.22 -6.10
C PRO A 502 -26.21 -5.73 -6.98
N SER A 503 -25.55 -6.65 -7.68
CA SER A 503 -24.56 -6.31 -8.69
C SER A 503 -25.26 -5.47 -9.79
N VAL A 504 -24.84 -4.25 -9.93
CA VAL A 504 -25.32 -3.34 -10.97
C VAL A 504 -24.66 -3.62 -12.30
#